data_23a65f6bab77d186cc4a4123fa8232e3
#
_entry.id   23a65f6bab77d186cc4a4123fa8232e3
#
_cell.length_a   1.000
_cell.length_b   1.000
_cell.length_c   1.000
_cell.angle_alpha   90.00
_cell.angle_beta   90.00
_cell.angle_gamma   90.00
#
_symmetry.space_group_name_H-M   'P 1'
#
loop_
_entity.id
_entity.type
_entity.pdbx_description
1 polymer ?
#
loop_
_entity_poly.entity_id
_entity_poly.type
_entity_poly.pdbx_seq_one_letter_code
_entity_poly.pdbx_strand_id
1 'polypeptide(L)'
;MGETEFEQKGLVSAVQGALAEPVKAAAELSIATPGGRFQVRWDEGGSATALGQLAFFAEFLEVSGLFDRWAAGCPMDYTSPNAPTVRDVLGTWLLSILDGQRRYAHVTGLRGDAVAPQILGMNKIVSDESLRRGLAHLAPTLGKGYPEADRNRRETQLARSTAWMDAALAESSR
;
A
#
# COMPACT_ATOMS: atom_id res chain seq x y z
N MET A 1 48.95 24.10 31.73
CA MET A 1 48.14 24.19 30.51
C MET A 1 48.42 22.95 29.66
N GLY A 2 48.01 21.77 30.11
CA GLY A 2 48.36 20.48 29.51
C GLY A 2 47.36 19.34 29.85
N GLU A 3 46.42 19.52 30.77
CA GLU A 3 45.55 18.45 31.23
C GLU A 3 44.24 18.32 30.45
N THR A 4 43.79 19.37 29.79
CA THR A 4 42.51 19.35 29.02
C THR A 4 42.61 18.66 27.65
N GLU A 5 43.77 18.58 27.07
CA GLU A 5 43.97 18.00 25.72
C GLU A 5 44.09 16.46 25.78
N PHE A 6 44.56 15.92 26.89
CA PHE A 6 44.66 14.46 27.09
C PHE A 6 43.28 13.81 27.42
N GLU A 7 42.45 14.51 28.18
CA GLU A 7 41.07 14.04 28.47
C GLU A 7 40.16 14.04 27.24
N GLN A 8 40.27 15.06 26.37
CA GLN A 8 39.48 15.09 25.13
C GLN A 8 39.87 13.99 24.13
N LYS A 9 41.14 13.64 24.01
CA LYS A 9 41.55 12.50 23.17
C LYS A 9 41.10 11.16 23.70
N GLY A 10 41.06 10.98 24.99
CA GLY A 10 40.54 9.76 25.63
C GLY A 10 39.04 9.57 25.41
N LEU A 11 38.25 10.65 25.53
CA LEU A 11 36.80 10.61 25.29
C LEU A 11 36.43 10.35 23.83
N VAL A 12 37.13 10.98 22.88
CA VAL A 12 36.90 10.78 21.45
C VAL A 12 37.23 9.35 21.02
N SER A 13 38.31 8.77 21.57
CA SER A 13 38.67 7.37 21.29
C SER A 13 37.69 6.37 21.91
N ALA A 14 37.15 6.66 23.11
CA ALA A 14 36.13 5.84 23.74
C ALA A 14 34.79 5.90 23.03
N VAL A 15 34.38 7.04 22.50
CA VAL A 15 33.13 7.21 21.71
C VAL A 15 33.26 6.53 20.34
N GLN A 16 34.44 6.59 19.70
CA GLN A 16 34.69 5.86 18.44
C GLN A 16 34.75 4.34 18.64
N GLY A 17 35.20 3.84 19.78
CA GLY A 17 35.20 2.42 20.12
C GLY A 17 33.79 1.89 20.42
N ALA A 18 32.89 2.73 20.96
CA ALA A 18 31.52 2.33 21.27
C ALA A 18 30.61 2.33 20.02
N LEU A 19 31.00 2.97 18.91
CA LEU A 19 30.28 2.98 17.65
C LEU A 19 30.68 1.86 16.68
N ALA A 20 31.63 1.01 17.05
CA ALA A 20 32.19 -0.04 16.19
C ALA A 20 31.82 -1.47 16.64
N GLU A 21 30.74 -1.66 17.39
CA GLU A 21 30.16 -3.00 17.46
C GLU A 21 29.51 -3.29 16.11
N PRO A 22 29.93 -4.37 15.38
CA PRO A 22 29.24 -4.75 14.15
C PRO A 22 27.80 -5.06 14.54
N VAL A 23 26.85 -4.30 13.99
CA VAL A 23 25.42 -4.64 14.07
C VAL A 23 25.33 -6.08 13.63
N LYS A 24 25.06 -6.99 14.60
CA LYS A 24 24.91 -8.41 14.38
C LYS A 24 23.97 -8.56 13.21
N ALA A 25 24.42 -9.19 12.11
CA ALA A 25 23.65 -9.32 10.90
C ALA A 25 22.18 -9.61 11.25
N ALA A 26 21.32 -8.68 10.95
CA ALA A 26 19.92 -8.80 11.33
C ALA A 26 19.39 -10.10 10.73
N ALA A 27 18.75 -10.93 11.56
CA ALA A 27 18.18 -12.19 11.12
C ALA A 27 17.29 -11.93 9.90
N GLU A 28 17.45 -12.70 8.84
CA GLU A 28 16.59 -12.61 7.67
C GLU A 28 15.14 -12.84 8.11
N LEU A 29 14.29 -11.85 7.90
CA LEU A 29 12.87 -11.92 8.20
C LEU A 29 12.13 -12.34 6.93
N SER A 30 11.44 -13.48 6.97
CA SER A 30 10.63 -13.98 5.87
C SER A 30 9.17 -13.61 6.11
N ILE A 31 8.56 -12.90 5.17
CA ILE A 31 7.18 -12.39 5.26
C ILE A 31 6.35 -12.97 4.11
N ALA A 32 5.22 -13.61 4.42
CA ALA A 32 4.25 -14.04 3.43
C ALA A 32 3.36 -12.86 3.03
N THR A 33 3.12 -12.69 1.73
CA THR A 33 2.25 -11.63 1.18
C THR A 33 1.39 -12.17 0.06
N PRO A 34 0.31 -11.47 -0.34
CA PRO A 34 -0.50 -11.85 -1.52
C PRO A 34 0.29 -11.96 -2.81
N GLY A 35 1.43 -11.28 -2.92
CA GLY A 35 2.35 -11.33 -4.06
C GLY A 35 3.42 -12.41 -3.97
N GLY A 36 3.45 -13.20 -2.89
CA GLY A 36 4.44 -14.22 -2.64
C GLY A 36 5.25 -14.00 -1.35
N ARG A 37 6.34 -14.76 -1.20
CA ARG A 37 7.20 -14.70 -0.01
C ARG A 37 8.33 -13.67 -0.23
N PHE A 38 8.47 -12.75 0.71
CA PHE A 38 9.51 -11.73 0.70
C PHE A 38 10.54 -12.00 1.80
N GLN A 39 11.81 -11.77 1.48
CA GLN A 39 12.90 -11.78 2.43
C GLN A 39 13.27 -10.33 2.74
N VAL A 40 13.14 -9.94 4.01
CA VAL A 40 13.55 -8.60 4.46
C VAL A 40 15.01 -8.68 4.89
N ARG A 41 15.86 -7.95 4.20
CA ARG A 41 17.28 -7.74 4.55
C ARG A 41 17.50 -6.28 4.80
N TRP A 42 18.24 -5.98 5.85
CA TRP A 42 18.75 -4.64 6.07
C TRP A 42 20.04 -4.49 5.24
N ASP A 43 19.98 -3.62 4.25
CA ASP A 43 21.10 -3.32 3.37
C ASP A 43 21.38 -1.83 3.44
N GLU A 44 22.60 -1.46 3.81
CA GLU A 44 23.02 -0.06 3.90
C GLU A 44 23.11 0.62 2.52
N GLY A 45 23.19 -0.15 1.44
CA GLY A 45 23.25 0.34 0.06
C GLY A 45 21.96 0.16 -0.75
N GLY A 46 20.92 -0.46 -0.18
CA GLY A 46 19.69 -0.81 -0.89
C GLY A 46 18.74 0.37 -1.10
N SER A 47 17.94 0.27 -2.16
CA SER A 47 16.82 1.20 -2.37
C SER A 47 15.73 0.92 -1.33
N ALA A 48 15.45 1.88 -0.46
CA ALA A 48 14.36 1.77 0.50
C ALA A 48 13.05 2.24 -0.14
N THR A 49 11.97 1.49 0.07
CA THR A 49 10.63 2.01 -0.18
C THR A 49 10.28 3.04 0.90
N ALA A 50 9.57 4.10 0.51
CA ALA A 50 9.05 5.08 1.48
C ALA A 50 8.05 4.44 2.46
N LEU A 51 7.49 3.29 2.11
CA LEU A 51 6.51 2.53 2.89
C LEU A 51 7.16 1.33 3.61
N GLY A 52 8.26 1.54 4.33
CA GLY A 52 9.03 0.45 4.96
C GLY A 52 8.23 -0.48 5.88
N GLN A 53 7.12 -0.01 6.48
CA GLN A 53 6.24 -0.85 7.29
C GLN A 53 5.21 -1.65 6.47
N LEU A 54 5.14 -1.43 5.16
CA LEU A 54 4.19 -2.11 4.28
C LEU A 54 4.36 -3.64 4.31
N ALA A 55 5.59 -4.14 4.46
CA ALA A 55 5.86 -5.57 4.53
C ALA A 55 5.10 -6.26 5.68
N PHE A 56 5.09 -5.66 6.86
CA PHE A 56 4.37 -6.21 8.03
C PHE A 56 2.85 -6.11 7.86
N PHE A 57 2.37 -5.02 7.26
CA PHE A 57 0.96 -4.87 6.95
C PHE A 57 0.51 -5.85 5.86
N ALA A 58 1.35 -6.12 4.88
CA ALA A 58 1.07 -7.10 3.83
C ALA A 58 1.02 -8.53 4.38
N GLU A 59 1.85 -8.87 5.37
CA GLU A 59 1.76 -10.15 6.07
C GLU A 59 0.41 -10.30 6.80
N PHE A 60 -0.05 -9.25 7.46
CA PHE A 60 -1.39 -9.23 8.04
C PHE A 60 -2.48 -9.45 6.99
N LEU A 61 -2.39 -8.80 5.84
CA LEU A 61 -3.34 -8.98 4.73
C LEU A 61 -3.31 -10.41 4.17
N GLU A 62 -2.14 -11.03 4.08
CA GLU A 62 -1.98 -12.42 3.63
C GLU A 62 -2.59 -13.40 4.62
N VAL A 63 -2.21 -13.33 5.90
CA VAL A 63 -2.70 -14.23 6.94
C VAL A 63 -4.23 -14.10 7.12
N SER A 64 -4.75 -12.88 7.07
CA SER A 64 -6.19 -12.64 7.18
C SER A 64 -6.96 -12.92 5.90
N GLY A 65 -6.31 -12.94 4.72
CA GLY A 65 -6.93 -13.03 3.41
C GLY A 65 -7.86 -11.85 3.07
N LEU A 66 -7.81 -10.76 3.83
CA LEU A 66 -8.74 -9.63 3.69
C LEU A 66 -8.66 -8.97 2.32
N PHE A 67 -7.43 -8.71 1.84
CA PHE A 67 -7.25 -8.01 0.58
C PHE A 67 -7.74 -8.84 -0.63
N ASP A 68 -7.49 -10.14 -0.61
CA ASP A 68 -7.92 -11.04 -1.67
C ASP A 68 -9.44 -11.14 -1.75
N ARG A 69 -10.12 -11.32 -0.60
CA ARG A 69 -11.58 -11.35 -0.55
C ARG A 69 -12.18 -10.01 -0.95
N TRP A 70 -11.59 -8.92 -0.50
CA TRP A 70 -12.02 -7.59 -0.85
C TRP A 70 -11.91 -7.31 -2.35
N ALA A 71 -10.78 -7.68 -2.96
CA ALA A 71 -10.57 -7.53 -4.39
C ALA A 71 -11.46 -8.47 -5.23
N ALA A 72 -11.63 -9.73 -4.81
CA ALA A 72 -12.45 -10.70 -5.53
C ALA A 72 -13.95 -10.35 -5.50
N GLY A 73 -14.44 -9.80 -4.38
CA GLY A 73 -15.85 -9.41 -4.22
C GLY A 73 -16.19 -8.05 -4.82
N CYS A 74 -15.20 -7.27 -5.25
CA CYS A 74 -15.40 -5.90 -5.69
C CYS A 74 -16.23 -5.80 -6.98
N PRO A 75 -17.34 -5.05 -6.99
CA PRO A 75 -18.25 -4.97 -8.14
C PRO A 75 -17.79 -4.00 -9.22
N MET A 76 -16.48 -3.98 -9.55
CA MET A 76 -15.93 -3.24 -10.67
C MET A 76 -15.92 -4.12 -11.93
N ASP A 77 -16.87 -3.89 -12.81
CA ASP A 77 -17.00 -4.63 -14.07
C ASP A 77 -16.36 -3.82 -15.21
N TYR A 78 -15.12 -4.14 -15.57
CA TYR A 78 -14.44 -3.52 -16.70
C TYR A 78 -14.66 -4.32 -17.98
N THR A 79 -15.08 -3.65 -19.03
CA THR A 79 -15.30 -4.28 -20.35
C THR A 79 -14.11 -4.10 -21.30
N SER A 80 -13.21 -3.17 -21.02
CA SER A 80 -12.05 -2.89 -21.86
C SER A 80 -10.90 -3.86 -21.57
N PRO A 81 -10.28 -4.47 -22.61
CA PRO A 81 -9.12 -5.34 -22.41
C PRO A 81 -7.88 -4.61 -21.85
N ASN A 82 -7.85 -3.27 -22.00
CA ASN A 82 -6.75 -2.43 -21.47
C ASN A 82 -7.06 -1.83 -20.08
N ALA A 83 -8.20 -2.20 -19.49
CA ALA A 83 -8.53 -1.73 -18.14
C ALA A 83 -7.52 -2.26 -17.11
N PRO A 84 -7.22 -1.48 -16.07
CA PRO A 84 -6.46 -2.00 -14.94
C PRO A 84 -7.26 -3.10 -14.24
N THR A 85 -6.57 -4.02 -13.58
CA THR A 85 -7.25 -5.01 -12.75
C THR A 85 -7.91 -4.35 -11.54
N VAL A 86 -8.93 -5.00 -10.99
CA VAL A 86 -9.56 -4.55 -9.73
C VAL A 86 -8.50 -4.44 -8.63
N ARG A 87 -7.61 -5.43 -8.54
CA ARG A 87 -6.50 -5.46 -7.59
C ARG A 87 -5.57 -4.24 -7.74
N ASP A 88 -5.23 -3.85 -8.97
CA ASP A 88 -4.39 -2.68 -9.22
C ASP A 88 -5.06 -1.39 -8.74
N VAL A 89 -6.37 -1.25 -8.96
CA VAL A 89 -7.12 -0.06 -8.52
C VAL A 89 -7.25 -0.01 -7.00
N LEU A 90 -7.71 -1.10 -6.37
CA LEU A 90 -7.89 -1.16 -4.92
C LEU A 90 -6.55 -1.10 -4.18
N GLY A 91 -5.52 -1.77 -4.69
CA GLY A 91 -4.17 -1.72 -4.11
C GLY A 91 -3.55 -0.33 -4.22
N THR A 92 -3.72 0.35 -5.35
CA THR A 92 -3.27 1.76 -5.49
C THR A 92 -4.00 2.66 -4.50
N TRP A 93 -5.32 2.47 -4.33
CA TRP A 93 -6.08 3.21 -3.33
C TRP A 93 -5.60 2.94 -1.92
N LEU A 94 -5.39 1.67 -1.55
CA LEU A 94 -4.86 1.26 -0.26
C LEU A 94 -3.49 1.90 0.01
N LEU A 95 -2.56 1.80 -0.94
CA LEU A 95 -1.23 2.41 -0.83
C LEU A 95 -1.32 3.93 -0.65
N SER A 96 -2.25 4.59 -1.35
CA SER A 96 -2.44 6.04 -1.21
C SER A 96 -2.93 6.44 0.18
N ILE A 97 -3.76 5.61 0.81
CA ILE A 97 -4.23 5.82 2.18
C ILE A 97 -3.08 5.62 3.18
N LEU A 98 -2.30 4.55 3.02
CA LEU A 98 -1.17 4.24 3.89
C LEU A 98 -0.07 5.31 3.82
N ASP A 99 0.12 5.92 2.63
CA ASP A 99 1.05 7.03 2.41
C ASP A 99 0.47 8.39 2.86
N GLY A 100 -0.76 8.42 3.39
CA GLY A 100 -1.41 9.63 3.86
C GLY A 100 -1.80 10.61 2.75
N GLN A 101 -1.94 10.14 1.52
CA GLN A 101 -2.28 10.99 0.38
C GLN A 101 -3.74 11.47 0.45
N ARG A 102 -3.94 12.76 0.21
CA ARG A 102 -5.27 13.39 0.26
C ARG A 102 -5.82 13.80 -1.11
N ARG A 103 -5.04 13.66 -2.17
CA ARG A 103 -5.41 14.06 -3.54
C ARG A 103 -4.96 13.00 -4.52
N TYR A 104 -5.78 12.74 -5.54
CA TYR A 104 -5.45 11.81 -6.62
C TYR A 104 -4.12 12.12 -7.31
N ALA A 105 -3.80 13.40 -7.53
CA ALA A 105 -2.55 13.81 -8.14
C ALA A 105 -1.29 13.30 -7.41
N HIS A 106 -1.38 13.04 -6.10
CA HIS A 106 -0.26 12.54 -5.30
C HIS A 106 0.07 11.07 -5.61
N VAL A 107 -0.89 10.30 -6.14
CA VAL A 107 -0.69 8.89 -6.54
C VAL A 107 0.44 8.74 -7.56
N THR A 108 0.72 9.79 -8.35
CA THR A 108 1.84 9.80 -9.29
C THR A 108 3.18 9.55 -8.58
N GLY A 109 3.34 10.03 -7.35
CA GLY A 109 4.55 9.79 -6.55
C GLY A 109 4.77 8.31 -6.21
N LEU A 110 3.70 7.54 -6.01
CA LEU A 110 3.78 6.10 -5.73
C LEU A 110 4.26 5.28 -6.93
N ARG A 111 4.08 5.77 -8.15
CA ARG A 111 4.41 5.01 -9.38
C ARG A 111 5.91 4.76 -9.56
N GLY A 112 6.75 5.49 -8.85
CA GLY A 112 8.19 5.26 -8.81
C GLY A 112 8.61 4.11 -7.88
N ASP A 113 7.71 3.64 -7.01
CA ASP A 113 7.96 2.52 -6.11
C ASP A 113 7.68 1.19 -6.83
N ALA A 114 8.74 0.42 -7.08
CA ALA A 114 8.61 -0.88 -7.73
C ALA A 114 8.31 -2.02 -6.73
N VAL A 115 8.53 -1.80 -5.43
CA VAL A 115 8.40 -2.82 -4.38
C VAL A 115 6.96 -2.92 -3.90
N ALA A 116 6.31 -1.79 -3.62
CA ALA A 116 4.96 -1.75 -3.05
C ALA A 116 3.91 -2.52 -3.89
N PRO A 117 3.84 -2.39 -5.24
CA PRO A 117 2.90 -3.17 -6.03
C PRO A 117 3.20 -4.67 -5.98
N GLN A 118 4.47 -5.08 -5.96
CA GLN A 118 4.82 -6.50 -5.89
C GLN A 118 4.36 -7.13 -4.58
N ILE A 119 4.58 -6.45 -3.46
CA ILE A 119 4.17 -6.93 -2.12
C ILE A 119 2.66 -7.19 -2.07
N LEU A 120 1.84 -6.38 -2.74
CA LEU A 120 0.38 -6.55 -2.78
C LEU A 120 -0.11 -7.44 -3.94
N GLY A 121 0.78 -8.08 -4.70
CA GLY A 121 0.43 -8.91 -5.86
C GLY A 121 -0.27 -8.13 -6.97
N MET A 122 0.08 -6.84 -7.13
CA MET A 122 -0.42 -5.97 -8.17
C MET A 122 0.48 -6.02 -9.41
N ASN A 123 -0.09 -5.76 -10.59
CA ASN A 123 0.70 -5.61 -11.81
C ASN A 123 1.36 -4.22 -11.87
N LYS A 124 0.67 -3.20 -11.39
CA LYS A 124 1.14 -1.80 -11.43
C LYS A 124 0.36 -0.89 -10.48
N ILE A 125 0.95 0.23 -10.16
CA ILE A 125 0.23 1.38 -9.58
C ILE A 125 -0.47 2.11 -10.72
N VAL A 126 -1.79 2.26 -10.62
CA VAL A 126 -2.59 2.91 -11.67
C VAL A 126 -2.38 4.44 -11.65
N SER A 127 -2.74 5.11 -12.74
CA SER A 127 -2.72 6.57 -12.77
C SER A 127 -3.82 7.16 -11.87
N ASP A 128 -3.63 8.42 -11.49
CA ASP A 128 -4.62 9.21 -10.75
C ASP A 128 -5.99 9.22 -11.44
N GLU A 129 -6.01 9.37 -12.77
CA GLU A 129 -7.24 9.33 -13.56
C GLU A 129 -7.88 7.93 -13.57
N SER A 130 -7.08 6.86 -13.68
CA SER A 130 -7.59 5.49 -13.61
C SER A 130 -8.15 5.16 -12.24
N LEU A 131 -7.48 5.62 -11.16
CA LEU A 131 -7.96 5.48 -9.80
C LEU A 131 -9.28 6.23 -9.60
N ARG A 132 -9.36 7.49 -10.04
CA ARG A 132 -10.55 8.31 -9.96
C ARG A 132 -11.74 7.67 -10.68
N ARG A 133 -11.53 7.15 -11.90
CA ARG A 133 -12.58 6.45 -12.67
C ARG A 133 -13.03 5.17 -11.97
N GLY A 134 -12.10 4.37 -11.45
CA GLY A 134 -12.43 3.15 -10.72
C GLY A 134 -13.27 3.44 -9.49
N LEU A 135 -12.87 4.40 -8.67
CA LEU A 135 -13.63 4.78 -7.48
C LEU A 135 -14.98 5.43 -7.82
N ALA A 136 -15.05 6.22 -8.89
CA ALA A 136 -16.32 6.77 -9.38
C ALA A 136 -17.28 5.66 -9.90
N HIS A 137 -16.74 4.54 -10.37
CA HIS A 137 -17.55 3.39 -10.74
C HIS A 137 -18.17 2.71 -9.51
N LEU A 138 -17.44 2.65 -8.39
CA LEU A 138 -17.96 2.11 -7.12
C LEU A 138 -18.95 3.04 -6.43
N ALA A 139 -18.76 4.35 -6.53
CA ALA A 139 -19.62 5.36 -5.92
C ALA A 139 -20.13 6.35 -6.97
N PRO A 140 -21.01 5.92 -7.87
CA PRO A 140 -21.54 6.80 -8.90
C PRO A 140 -22.38 7.91 -8.30
N THR A 141 -22.17 9.14 -8.76
CA THR A 141 -22.95 10.30 -8.32
C THR A 141 -24.41 10.17 -8.80
N LEU A 142 -25.34 10.22 -7.87
CA LEU A 142 -26.78 10.29 -8.13
C LEU A 142 -27.17 11.76 -8.32
N GLY A 143 -27.00 12.31 -9.52
CA GLY A 143 -27.34 13.70 -9.83
C GLY A 143 -28.74 13.88 -10.39
N LYS A 144 -29.33 15.08 -10.22
CA LYS A 144 -30.55 15.48 -10.94
C LYS A 144 -30.20 15.70 -12.42
N GLY A 145 -31.02 15.14 -13.33
CA GLY A 145 -30.86 15.35 -14.78
C GLY A 145 -30.39 14.15 -15.59
N TYR A 146 -30.12 13.01 -14.95
CA TYR A 146 -29.86 11.77 -15.70
C TYR A 146 -31.18 11.10 -16.16
N PRO A 147 -31.18 10.46 -17.36
CA PRO A 147 -32.28 9.61 -17.78
C PRO A 147 -32.60 8.54 -16.73
N GLU A 148 -33.88 8.13 -16.65
CA GLU A 148 -34.33 7.15 -15.64
C GLU A 148 -33.55 5.83 -15.71
N ALA A 149 -33.28 5.33 -16.91
CA ALA A 149 -32.48 4.13 -17.12
C ALA A 149 -31.07 4.23 -16.52
N ASP A 150 -30.43 5.39 -16.69
CA ASP A 150 -29.10 5.65 -16.13
C ASP A 150 -29.15 5.78 -14.60
N ARG A 151 -30.24 6.34 -14.07
CA ARG A 151 -30.44 6.44 -12.62
C ARG A 151 -30.56 5.06 -12.00
N ASN A 152 -31.43 4.20 -12.53
CA ASN A 152 -31.62 2.83 -12.05
C ASN A 152 -30.32 2.01 -12.09
N ARG A 153 -29.53 2.16 -13.17
CA ARG A 153 -28.22 1.52 -13.28
C ARG A 153 -27.25 2.00 -12.20
N ARG A 154 -27.20 3.30 -11.92
CA ARG A 154 -26.34 3.90 -10.89
C ARG A 154 -26.77 3.49 -9.48
N GLU A 155 -28.07 3.46 -9.21
CA GLU A 155 -28.63 2.99 -7.93
C GLU A 155 -28.31 1.51 -7.70
N THR A 156 -28.46 0.66 -8.71
CA THR A 156 -28.07 -0.74 -8.65
C THR A 156 -26.58 -0.90 -8.38
N GLN A 157 -25.74 -0.13 -9.06
CA GLN A 157 -24.29 -0.17 -8.82
C GLN A 157 -23.93 0.29 -7.41
N LEU A 158 -24.55 1.34 -6.91
CA LEU A 158 -24.32 1.83 -5.56
C LEU A 158 -24.75 0.79 -4.52
N ALA A 159 -25.90 0.14 -4.71
CA ALA A 159 -26.36 -0.93 -3.82
C ALA A 159 -25.39 -2.12 -3.79
N ARG A 160 -24.86 -2.55 -4.94
CA ARG A 160 -23.83 -3.60 -5.03
C ARG A 160 -22.55 -3.20 -4.28
N SER A 161 -22.10 -1.97 -4.47
CA SER A 161 -20.89 -1.45 -3.82
C SER A 161 -21.07 -1.34 -2.30
N THR A 162 -22.24 -0.91 -1.84
CA THR A 162 -22.56 -0.84 -0.40
C THR A 162 -22.57 -2.23 0.22
N ALA A 163 -23.26 -3.19 -0.40
CA ALA A 163 -23.29 -4.58 0.08
C ALA A 163 -21.90 -5.21 0.16
N TRP A 164 -21.05 -4.94 -0.84
CA TRP A 164 -19.66 -5.40 -0.83
C TRP A 164 -18.84 -4.78 0.31
N MET A 165 -18.97 -3.47 0.56
CA MET A 165 -18.28 -2.80 1.67
C MET A 165 -18.76 -3.30 3.02
N ASP A 166 -20.07 -3.49 3.19
CA ASP A 166 -20.66 -4.01 4.44
C ASP A 166 -20.17 -5.43 4.73
N ALA A 167 -20.09 -6.29 3.71
CA ALA A 167 -19.53 -7.63 3.84
C ALA A 167 -18.05 -7.60 4.27
N ALA A 168 -17.25 -6.75 3.65
CA ALA A 168 -15.84 -6.59 4.01
C ALA A 168 -15.64 -6.10 5.45
N LEU A 169 -16.47 -5.15 5.90
CA LEU A 169 -16.42 -4.64 7.28
C LEU A 169 -16.88 -5.69 8.29
N ALA A 170 -17.93 -6.45 7.97
CA ALA A 170 -18.40 -7.52 8.85
C ALA A 170 -17.38 -8.66 9.04
N GLU A 171 -16.59 -8.95 8.01
CA GLU A 171 -15.52 -9.95 8.08
C GLU A 171 -14.30 -9.46 8.86
N SER A 172 -13.96 -8.16 8.75
CA SER A 172 -12.80 -7.59 9.47
C SER A 172 -13.03 -7.47 10.98
N SER A 173 -14.28 -7.62 11.45
CA SER A 173 -14.64 -7.52 12.87
C SER A 173 -14.76 -8.88 13.58
N ARG A 174 -14.45 -9.97 12.91
CA ARG A 174 -14.43 -11.34 13.47
C ARG A 174 -13.01 -11.79 13.74
#